data_0345b623fc2926187be5b4a45a36e30b
#
_entry.id   0345b623fc2926187be5b4a45a36e30b
#
_cell.length_a   1.000
_cell.length_b   1.000
_cell.length_c   1.000
_cell.angle_alpha   90.00
_cell.angle_beta   90.00
_cell.angle_gamma   90.00
#
_symmetry.space_group_name_H-M   'P 1'
#
loop_
_entity.id
_entity.type
_entity.pdbx_description
1 polymer ?
#
loop_
_entity_poly.entity_id
_entity_poly.type
_entity_poly.pdbx_seq_one_letter_code
_entity_poly.pdbx_strand_id
1 'polypeptide(L)'
;VFTMGTTVFADPSPTSDTALVQRTNELNKATTVESSGYNANNELITVSSKGVDKDVYREGNRQANAVASAQNGSATVMAMSDISVPSATNTSKGIKVTICASGIKAGDNVYVLHKLKSGSWQTVKPDSVSNGKVTVTLYSFSPVIVVRYSSNVNPTVTTDPSKDENSQGSNTNSNVNDNS
;
A
#
# COMPACT_ATOMS: atom_id res chain seq x y z
N VAL A 1 -23.09 24.54 21.88
CA VAL A 1 -22.62 23.23 21.32
C VAL A 1 -21.29 23.51 20.62
N PHE A 2 -20.16 23.17 21.28
CA PHE A 2 -18.84 23.25 20.67
C PHE A 2 -18.62 21.99 19.87
N THR A 3 -18.62 22.11 18.57
CA THR A 3 -18.07 21.07 17.68
C THR A 3 -16.54 21.17 17.74
N MET A 4 -15.91 20.27 18.47
CA MET A 4 -14.47 20.08 18.35
C MET A 4 -14.19 19.47 16.98
N GLY A 5 -13.76 20.31 16.06
CA GLY A 5 -13.16 19.86 14.83
C GLY A 5 -11.90 19.09 15.17
N THR A 6 -11.88 17.80 14.92
CA THR A 6 -10.64 17.03 14.94
C THR A 6 -9.78 17.51 13.79
N THR A 7 -8.85 18.40 14.10
CA THR A 7 -7.74 18.70 13.19
C THR A 7 -6.92 17.43 13.06
N VAL A 8 -7.09 16.74 11.94
CA VAL A 8 -6.20 15.64 11.59
C VAL A 8 -4.86 16.27 11.18
N PHE A 9 -3.96 16.41 12.14
CA PHE A 9 -2.57 16.69 11.81
C PHE A 9 -1.99 15.45 11.14
N ALA A 10 -1.28 15.66 10.02
CA ALA A 10 -0.36 14.66 9.53
C ALA A 10 0.51 14.22 10.72
N ASP A 11 0.45 12.94 11.07
CA ASP A 11 1.16 12.41 12.22
C ASP A 11 2.65 12.71 12.07
N PRO A 12 3.25 13.57 12.87
CA PRO A 12 4.70 13.63 12.90
C PRO A 12 5.21 12.25 13.29
N SER A 13 6.30 11.81 12.69
CA SER A 13 6.93 10.55 13.09
C SER A 13 7.02 10.50 14.61
N PRO A 14 6.47 9.45 15.24
CA PRO A 14 6.47 9.36 16.69
C PRO A 14 7.90 9.48 17.21
N THR A 15 8.13 10.47 18.06
CA THR A 15 9.45 10.82 18.58
C THR A 15 9.88 9.93 19.76
N SER A 16 8.94 9.16 20.32
CA SER A 16 9.21 8.22 21.42
C SER A 16 8.79 6.80 21.04
N ASP A 17 9.48 5.83 21.61
CA ASP A 17 9.14 4.40 21.41
C ASP A 17 7.74 4.06 21.94
N THR A 18 7.31 4.69 23.03
CA THR A 18 5.95 4.52 23.59
C THR A 18 4.88 5.02 22.62
N ALA A 19 5.06 6.20 22.04
CA ALA A 19 4.13 6.76 21.05
C ALA A 19 4.09 5.92 19.78
N LEU A 20 5.23 5.38 19.36
CA LEU A 20 5.34 4.47 18.23
C LEU A 20 4.55 3.18 18.46
N VAL A 21 4.70 2.55 19.61
CA VAL A 21 3.97 1.33 20.00
C VAL A 21 2.47 1.61 20.04
N GLN A 22 2.07 2.71 20.67
CA GLN A 22 0.65 3.11 20.77
C GLN A 22 0.04 3.29 19.38
N ARG A 23 0.69 4.05 18.50
CA ARG A 23 0.18 4.29 17.14
C ARG A 23 0.12 3.01 16.33
N THR A 24 1.12 2.15 16.45
CA THR A 24 1.13 0.83 15.80
C THR A 24 -0.07 -0.01 16.24
N ASN A 25 -0.35 -0.07 17.53
CA ASN A 25 -1.49 -0.81 18.07
C ASN A 25 -2.83 -0.24 17.62
N GLU A 26 -2.98 1.08 17.58
CA GLU A 26 -4.19 1.75 17.09
C GLU A 26 -4.47 1.41 15.63
N LEU A 27 -3.46 1.49 14.76
CA LEU A 27 -3.58 1.18 13.34
C LEU A 27 -3.89 -0.31 13.10
N ASN A 28 -3.21 -1.20 13.82
CA ASN A 28 -3.48 -2.63 13.73
C ASN A 28 -4.91 -2.97 14.15
N LYS A 29 -5.40 -2.33 15.20
CA LYS A 29 -6.77 -2.52 15.70
C LYS A 29 -7.82 -1.94 14.73
N ALA A 30 -7.53 -0.82 14.09
CA ALA A 30 -8.44 -0.13 13.20
C ALA A 30 -8.49 -0.71 11.77
N THR A 31 -7.54 -1.60 11.45
CA THR A 31 -7.45 -2.21 10.12
C THR A 31 -8.05 -3.61 10.12
N THR A 32 -8.90 -3.88 9.13
CA THR A 32 -9.36 -5.23 8.80
C THR A 32 -9.07 -5.54 7.34
N VAL A 33 -8.85 -6.80 7.04
CA VAL A 33 -8.66 -7.30 5.67
C VAL A 33 -9.74 -8.32 5.41
N GLU A 34 -10.38 -8.24 4.25
CA GLU A 34 -11.37 -9.25 3.86
C GLU A 34 -10.69 -10.62 3.77
N SER A 35 -11.32 -11.65 4.33
CA SER A 35 -10.77 -13.01 4.41
C SER A 35 -10.74 -13.74 3.07
N SER A 36 -11.29 -13.14 2.03
CA SER A 36 -11.28 -13.65 0.66
C SER A 36 -10.79 -12.57 -0.29
N GLY A 37 -9.91 -12.98 -1.19
CA GLY A 37 -9.49 -12.20 -2.34
C GLY A 37 -9.83 -12.94 -3.63
N TYR A 38 -9.39 -12.40 -4.76
CA TYR A 38 -9.65 -12.96 -6.08
C TYR A 38 -8.37 -13.02 -6.90
N ASN A 39 -8.14 -14.15 -7.55
CA ASN A 39 -7.08 -14.25 -8.55
C ASN A 39 -7.51 -13.63 -9.90
N ALA A 40 -6.63 -13.66 -10.90
CA ALA A 40 -6.90 -13.10 -12.21
C ALA A 40 -8.06 -13.80 -12.97
N ASN A 41 -8.37 -15.04 -12.59
CA ASN A 41 -9.50 -15.80 -13.12
C ASN A 41 -10.79 -15.58 -12.34
N ASN A 42 -10.79 -14.63 -11.38
CA ASN A 42 -11.92 -14.32 -10.52
C ASN A 42 -12.32 -15.46 -9.57
N GLU A 43 -11.38 -16.35 -9.27
CA GLU A 43 -11.54 -17.42 -8.30
C GLU A 43 -11.23 -16.91 -6.90
N LEU A 44 -11.99 -17.39 -5.90
CA LEU A 44 -11.78 -17.04 -4.50
C LEU A 44 -10.47 -17.61 -3.97
N ILE A 45 -9.70 -16.73 -3.32
CA ILE A 45 -8.47 -17.07 -2.62
C ILE A 45 -8.63 -16.71 -1.15
N THR A 46 -8.30 -17.62 -0.26
CA THR A 46 -8.28 -17.34 1.18
C THR A 46 -7.17 -16.35 1.49
N VAL A 47 -7.51 -15.28 2.19
CA VAL A 47 -6.58 -14.24 2.62
C VAL A 47 -6.51 -14.23 4.13
N SER A 48 -5.30 -14.28 4.67
CA SER A 48 -5.04 -14.16 6.09
C SER A 48 -4.31 -12.85 6.38
N SER A 49 -4.53 -12.29 7.56
CA SER A 49 -3.93 -11.03 7.98
C SER A 49 -3.52 -11.07 9.45
N LYS A 50 -2.47 -10.35 9.75
CA LYS A 50 -2.02 -10.10 11.13
C LYS A 50 -1.51 -8.68 11.28
N GLY A 51 -1.30 -8.25 12.52
CA GLY A 51 -0.75 -6.94 12.81
C GLY A 51 0.66 -6.75 12.26
N VAL A 52 0.99 -5.52 11.96
CA VAL A 52 2.31 -5.07 11.50
C VAL A 52 3.17 -4.70 12.72
N ASP A 53 4.45 -5.03 12.66
CA ASP A 53 5.44 -4.67 13.67
C ASP A 53 5.70 -3.15 13.70
N LYS A 54 6.01 -2.62 14.88
CA LYS A 54 6.28 -1.18 15.07
C LYS A 54 7.43 -0.66 14.21
N ASP A 55 8.45 -1.47 13.98
CA ASP A 55 9.61 -1.06 13.19
C ASP A 55 9.28 -0.99 11.71
N VAL A 56 8.45 -1.91 11.23
CA VAL A 56 7.91 -1.89 9.87
C VAL A 56 7.01 -0.66 9.66
N TYR A 57 6.13 -0.38 10.60
CA TYR A 57 5.31 0.84 10.56
C TYR A 57 6.18 2.10 10.52
N ARG A 58 7.16 2.22 11.41
CA ARG A 58 8.08 3.37 11.46
C ARG A 58 8.78 3.58 10.12
N GLU A 59 9.29 2.51 9.53
CA GLU A 59 9.98 2.55 8.24
C GLU A 59 9.04 2.99 7.10
N GLY A 60 7.86 2.38 7.01
CA GLY A 60 6.86 2.74 6.00
C GLY A 60 6.35 4.17 6.14
N ASN A 61 6.10 4.62 7.37
CA ASN A 61 5.72 6.00 7.65
C ASN A 61 6.82 6.99 7.23
N ARG A 62 8.08 6.66 7.45
CA ARG A 62 9.22 7.46 6.98
C ARG A 62 9.27 7.54 5.47
N GLN A 63 9.06 6.42 4.77
CA GLN A 63 9.01 6.39 3.31
C GLN A 63 7.88 7.29 2.77
N ALA A 64 6.70 7.17 3.34
CA ALA A 64 5.55 7.99 2.95
C ALA A 64 5.80 9.48 3.15
N ASN A 65 6.32 9.85 4.31
CA ASN A 65 6.62 11.26 4.61
C ASN A 65 7.74 11.83 3.74
N ALA A 66 8.73 11.03 3.37
CA ALA A 66 9.79 11.47 2.45
C ALA A 66 9.22 11.83 1.07
N VAL A 67 8.34 10.99 0.54
CA VAL A 67 7.65 11.26 -0.74
C VAL A 67 6.80 12.52 -0.66
N ALA A 68 6.03 12.67 0.39
CA ALA A 68 5.15 13.83 0.59
C ALA A 68 5.96 15.13 0.74
N SER A 69 7.00 15.11 1.57
CA SER A 69 7.85 16.30 1.82
C SER A 69 8.57 16.78 0.57
N ALA A 70 9.03 15.86 -0.29
CA ALA A 70 9.66 16.19 -1.56
C ALA A 70 8.71 16.93 -2.53
N GLN A 71 7.41 16.85 -2.30
CA GLN A 71 6.37 17.46 -3.13
C GLN A 71 5.57 18.53 -2.37
N ASN A 72 6.09 19.02 -1.25
CA ASN A 72 5.45 20.03 -0.39
C ASN A 72 4.03 19.61 0.06
N GLY A 73 3.86 18.34 0.35
CA GLY A 73 2.60 17.78 0.77
C GLY A 73 2.70 17.02 2.09
N SER A 74 1.66 16.30 2.41
CA SER A 74 1.54 15.50 3.62
C SER A 74 1.15 14.05 3.30
N ALA A 75 1.48 13.15 4.22
CA ALA A 75 1.11 11.74 4.17
C ALA A 75 0.54 11.32 5.52
N THR A 76 -0.50 10.49 5.49
CA THR A 76 -1.10 9.89 6.68
C THR A 76 -1.28 8.40 6.46
N VAL A 77 -0.75 7.58 7.36
CA VAL A 77 -1.01 6.14 7.34
C VAL A 77 -2.43 5.89 7.81
N MET A 78 -3.25 5.27 6.97
CA MET A 78 -4.67 5.03 7.21
C MET A 78 -4.95 3.62 7.70
N ALA A 79 -4.17 2.66 7.25
CA ALA A 79 -4.33 1.24 7.55
C ALA A 79 -3.01 0.52 7.33
N MET A 80 -2.85 -0.63 7.96
CA MET A 80 -1.71 -1.51 7.70
C MET A 80 -2.05 -2.94 8.09
N SER A 81 -1.47 -3.90 7.39
CA SER A 81 -1.62 -5.31 7.70
C SER A 81 -0.48 -6.12 7.10
N ASP A 82 -0.10 -7.18 7.78
CA ASP A 82 0.75 -8.22 7.20
C ASP A 82 -0.16 -9.30 6.60
N ILE A 83 -0.22 -9.33 5.27
CA ILE A 83 -1.16 -10.13 4.50
C ILE A 83 -0.46 -11.39 3.99
N SER A 84 -1.15 -12.50 4.02
CA SER A 84 -0.68 -13.78 3.48
C SER A 84 -1.77 -14.54 2.76
N VAL A 85 -1.36 -15.41 1.86
CA VAL A 85 -2.20 -16.39 1.17
C VAL A 85 -1.59 -17.78 1.34
N PRO A 86 -2.34 -18.88 1.12
CA PRO A 86 -1.77 -20.22 1.18
C PRO A 86 -0.54 -20.35 0.28
N SER A 87 0.49 -21.06 0.75
CA SER A 87 1.78 -21.15 0.05
C SER A 87 1.70 -21.76 -1.35
N ALA A 88 0.68 -22.59 -1.61
CA ALA A 88 0.44 -23.19 -2.91
C ALA A 88 -0.28 -22.26 -3.91
N THR A 89 -0.65 -21.06 -3.49
CA THR A 89 -1.38 -20.10 -4.34
C THR A 89 -0.47 -19.57 -5.45
N ASN A 90 -0.96 -19.62 -6.68
CA ASN A 90 -0.28 -18.98 -7.80
C ASN A 90 -0.54 -17.47 -7.78
N THR A 91 0.48 -16.68 -7.48
CA THR A 91 0.41 -15.23 -7.37
C THR A 91 0.94 -14.48 -8.60
N SER A 92 1.36 -15.21 -9.63
CA SER A 92 2.05 -14.65 -10.79
C SER A 92 1.23 -13.62 -11.57
N LYS A 93 -0.09 -13.74 -11.54
CA LYS A 93 -1.02 -12.80 -12.19
C LYS A 93 -1.71 -11.86 -11.20
N GLY A 94 -1.27 -11.89 -9.96
CA GLY A 94 -1.79 -11.04 -8.90
C GLY A 94 -3.04 -11.57 -8.21
N ILE A 95 -3.16 -11.23 -6.94
CA ILE A 95 -4.34 -11.49 -6.13
C ILE A 95 -4.92 -10.16 -5.69
N LYS A 96 -6.18 -9.94 -5.95
CA LYS A 96 -6.91 -8.76 -5.53
C LYS A 96 -7.37 -8.93 -4.10
N VAL A 97 -6.93 -8.04 -3.21
CA VAL A 97 -7.29 -8.02 -1.79
C VAL A 97 -7.95 -6.71 -1.41
N THR A 98 -8.81 -6.74 -0.39
CA THR A 98 -9.51 -5.57 0.11
C THR A 98 -9.13 -5.30 1.56
N ILE A 99 -8.64 -4.09 1.80
CA ILE A 99 -8.23 -3.58 3.12
C ILE A 99 -9.26 -2.56 3.56
N CYS A 100 -9.74 -2.68 4.79
CA CYS A 100 -10.79 -1.83 5.34
C CYS A 100 -10.26 -0.97 6.48
N ALA A 101 -10.57 0.31 6.42
CA ALA A 101 -10.33 1.27 7.49
C ALA A 101 -11.33 2.43 7.37
N SER A 102 -11.98 2.79 8.47
CA SER A 102 -13.12 3.73 8.49
C SER A 102 -12.77 5.15 8.02
N GLY A 103 -11.51 5.56 8.15
CA GLY A 103 -11.05 6.89 7.75
C GLY A 103 -10.87 7.09 6.25
N ILE A 104 -10.86 6.02 5.47
CA ILE A 104 -10.68 6.08 4.01
C ILE A 104 -11.98 6.55 3.37
N LYS A 105 -11.88 7.50 2.43
CA LYS A 105 -13.00 8.06 1.68
C LYS A 105 -12.79 7.90 0.18
N ALA A 106 -13.89 7.72 -0.55
CA ALA A 106 -13.86 7.79 -2.00
C ALA A 106 -13.29 9.15 -2.44
N GLY A 107 -12.39 9.13 -3.41
CA GLY A 107 -11.70 10.32 -3.88
C GLY A 107 -10.43 10.69 -3.12
N ASP A 108 -10.12 10.01 -2.03
CA ASP A 108 -8.84 10.17 -1.34
C ASP A 108 -7.67 9.78 -2.26
N ASN A 109 -6.57 10.51 -2.15
CA ASN A 109 -5.33 10.23 -2.85
C ASN A 109 -4.54 9.14 -2.12
N VAL A 110 -4.90 7.89 -2.37
CA VAL A 110 -4.42 6.72 -1.64
C VAL A 110 -3.45 5.90 -2.47
N TYR A 111 -2.37 5.48 -1.84
CA TYR A 111 -1.40 4.53 -2.36
C TYR A 111 -1.09 3.45 -1.31
N VAL A 112 -0.66 2.30 -1.77
CA VAL A 112 -0.28 1.18 -0.90
C VAL A 112 1.23 1.01 -0.97
N LEU A 113 1.90 1.11 0.19
CA LEU A 113 3.30 0.77 0.34
C LEU A 113 3.40 -0.72 0.69
N HIS A 114 4.19 -1.44 -0.05
CA HIS A 114 4.38 -2.88 0.12
C HIS A 114 5.84 -3.17 0.42
N LYS A 115 6.12 -3.78 1.58
CA LYS A 115 7.48 -4.16 1.95
C LYS A 115 7.82 -5.49 1.32
N LEU A 116 8.84 -5.53 0.47
CA LEU A 116 9.32 -6.75 -0.16
C LEU A 116 10.22 -7.56 0.79
N LYS A 117 10.40 -8.83 0.49
CA LYS A 117 11.33 -9.71 1.21
C LYS A 117 12.78 -9.21 1.19
N SER A 118 13.17 -8.49 0.16
CA SER A 118 14.48 -7.83 0.06
C SER A 118 14.67 -6.69 1.07
N GLY A 119 13.60 -6.22 1.72
CA GLY A 119 13.58 -5.04 2.56
C GLY A 119 13.24 -3.75 1.83
N SER A 120 13.19 -3.76 0.51
CA SER A 120 12.77 -2.61 -0.31
C SER A 120 11.27 -2.38 -0.18
N TRP A 121 10.86 -1.13 -0.44
CA TRP A 121 9.45 -0.74 -0.47
C TRP A 121 9.00 -0.47 -1.89
N GLN A 122 7.85 -1.02 -2.24
CA GLN A 122 7.14 -0.70 -3.47
C GLN A 122 5.99 0.26 -3.18
N THR A 123 5.70 1.13 -4.13
CA THR A 123 4.49 1.95 -4.14
C THR A 123 3.54 1.40 -5.18
N VAL A 124 2.38 0.96 -4.74
CA VAL A 124 1.36 0.36 -5.59
C VAL A 124 0.15 1.27 -5.63
N LYS A 125 -0.36 1.52 -6.82
CA LYS A 125 -1.63 2.24 -6.97
C LYS A 125 -2.77 1.26 -6.72
N PRO A 126 -3.74 1.56 -5.85
CA PRO A 126 -4.90 0.70 -5.65
C PRO A 126 -5.75 0.61 -6.92
N ASP A 127 -6.44 -0.50 -7.08
CA ASP A 127 -7.41 -0.70 -8.15
C ASP A 127 -8.66 0.17 -7.94
N SER A 128 -9.07 0.32 -6.68
CA SER A 128 -10.19 1.17 -6.29
C SER A 128 -10.07 1.66 -4.86
N VAL A 129 -10.62 2.83 -4.62
CA VAL A 129 -10.79 3.44 -3.30
C VAL A 129 -12.25 3.82 -3.14
N SER A 130 -12.87 3.32 -2.10
CA SER A 130 -14.25 3.63 -1.73
C SER A 130 -14.32 3.99 -0.25
N ASN A 131 -15.49 4.38 0.24
CA ASN A 131 -15.64 4.71 1.64
C ASN A 131 -15.33 3.51 2.53
N GLY A 132 -14.28 3.62 3.32
CA GLY A 132 -13.83 2.59 4.25
C GLY A 132 -13.06 1.43 3.62
N LYS A 133 -12.77 1.44 2.31
CA LYS A 133 -12.15 0.31 1.62
C LYS A 133 -11.14 0.73 0.56
N VAL A 134 -10.06 -0.05 0.49
CA VAL A 134 -9.07 -0.02 -0.59
C VAL A 134 -8.91 -1.42 -1.15
N THR A 135 -9.06 -1.56 -2.46
CA THR A 135 -8.79 -2.80 -3.17
C THR A 135 -7.52 -2.67 -3.96
N VAL A 136 -6.60 -3.61 -3.81
CA VAL A 136 -5.29 -3.61 -4.44
C VAL A 136 -4.92 -4.99 -4.95
N THR A 137 -4.22 -5.04 -6.08
CA THR A 137 -3.67 -6.28 -6.64
C THR A 137 -2.22 -6.43 -6.20
N LEU A 138 -1.91 -7.53 -5.53
CA LEU A 138 -0.59 -7.86 -5.03
C LEU A 138 -0.06 -9.14 -5.69
N TYR A 139 1.22 -9.13 -6.03
CA TYR A 139 1.92 -10.25 -6.67
C TYR A 139 2.82 -11.04 -5.71
N SER A 140 3.01 -10.50 -4.53
CA SER A 140 3.67 -11.14 -3.39
C SER A 140 3.01 -10.65 -2.11
N PHE A 141 3.23 -11.37 -1.01
CA PHE A 141 2.54 -11.12 0.25
C PHE A 141 3.51 -10.87 1.37
N SER A 142 3.30 -9.78 2.08
CA SER A 142 4.12 -9.25 3.16
C SER A 142 3.43 -8.01 3.73
N PRO A 143 4.01 -7.29 4.69
CA PRO A 143 3.38 -6.10 5.21
C PRO A 143 3.04 -5.06 4.14
N VAL A 144 1.83 -4.54 4.22
CA VAL A 144 1.33 -3.43 3.42
C VAL A 144 0.88 -2.28 4.31
N ILE A 145 1.09 -1.06 3.85
CA ILE A 145 0.71 0.16 4.54
C ILE A 145 -0.09 1.02 3.56
N VAL A 146 -1.31 1.35 3.93
CA VAL A 146 -2.19 2.22 3.14
C VAL A 146 -1.95 3.66 3.55
N VAL A 147 -1.56 4.49 2.60
CA VAL A 147 -1.21 5.89 2.83
C VAL A 147 -2.13 6.80 2.05
N ARG A 148 -2.70 7.78 2.74
CA ARG A 148 -3.37 8.91 2.11
C ARG A 148 -2.39 10.08 2.01
N TYR A 149 -2.19 10.56 0.81
CA TYR A 149 -1.41 11.76 0.54
C TYR A 149 -2.32 12.96 0.32
N SER A 150 -1.82 14.15 0.59
CA SER A 150 -2.49 15.37 0.14
C SER A 150 -2.59 15.39 -1.39
N SER A 151 -3.57 16.10 -1.92
CA SER A 151 -3.95 16.05 -3.35
C SER A 151 -2.84 16.47 -4.32
N ASN A 152 -1.88 17.29 -3.86
CA ASN A 152 -0.76 17.75 -4.66
C ASN A 152 0.40 16.74 -4.75
N VAL A 153 0.38 15.67 -3.97
CA VAL A 153 1.41 14.62 -3.97
C VAL A 153 1.07 13.56 -5.02
N ASN A 154 2.02 13.27 -5.88
CA ASN A 154 1.92 12.24 -6.88
C ASN A 154 3.08 11.25 -6.72
N PRO A 155 2.93 10.21 -5.90
CA PRO A 155 3.96 9.21 -5.69
C PRO A 155 4.32 8.47 -6.99
N THR A 156 5.59 8.15 -7.15
CA THR A 156 6.03 7.29 -8.25
C THR A 156 5.63 5.85 -7.96
N VAL A 157 4.79 5.27 -8.80
CA VAL A 157 4.40 3.87 -8.72
C VAL A 157 5.59 3.01 -9.16
N THR A 158 5.96 2.07 -8.30
CA THR A 158 6.96 1.05 -8.61
C THR A 158 6.28 -0.22 -9.10
N THR A 159 6.76 -0.77 -10.21
CA THR A 159 6.27 -2.05 -10.71
C THR A 159 6.79 -3.19 -9.85
N ASP A 160 5.97 -4.24 -9.68
CA ASP A 160 6.39 -5.45 -9.00
C ASP A 160 7.49 -6.15 -9.82
N PRO A 161 8.66 -6.50 -9.24
CA PRO A 161 9.72 -7.21 -9.95
C PRO A 161 9.25 -8.53 -10.58
N SER A 162 8.28 -9.22 -9.96
CA SER A 162 7.70 -10.44 -10.53
C SER A 162 6.82 -10.18 -11.75
N LYS A 163 6.33 -8.96 -11.91
CA LYS A 163 5.57 -8.52 -13.08
C LYS A 163 6.50 -8.04 -14.20
N ASP A 164 7.64 -7.46 -13.85
CA ASP A 164 8.61 -6.94 -14.81
C ASP A 164 9.34 -8.05 -15.57
N GLU A 165 9.54 -9.20 -14.96
CA GLU A 165 10.11 -10.37 -15.64
C GLU A 165 9.24 -10.86 -16.81
N ASN A 166 7.93 -10.58 -16.77
CA ASN A 166 7.00 -10.94 -17.83
C ASN A 166 6.73 -9.81 -18.83
N SER A 167 7.11 -8.58 -18.53
CA SER A 167 6.88 -7.44 -19.41
C SER A 167 8.10 -7.00 -20.21
N GLN A 168 9.27 -7.65 -20.04
CA GLN A 168 10.45 -7.42 -20.87
C GLN A 168 10.33 -8.00 -22.29
N GLY A 169 9.14 -8.35 -22.71
CA GLY A 169 8.91 -8.97 -24.02
C GLY A 169 8.72 -7.99 -25.15
N SER A 170 8.95 -6.68 -25.10
CA SER A 170 8.80 -5.89 -26.30
C SER A 170 9.09 -4.40 -26.14
N ASN A 171 10.33 -4.06 -25.99
CA ASN A 171 10.80 -2.78 -26.50
C ASN A 171 12.11 -2.97 -27.28
N THR A 172 12.10 -3.89 -28.20
CA THR A 172 13.00 -3.80 -29.34
C THR A 172 12.41 -2.74 -30.25
N ASN A 173 12.76 -1.52 -29.99
CA ASN A 173 12.71 -0.48 -30.99
C ASN A 173 13.77 -0.84 -32.04
N SER A 174 13.44 -1.73 -32.93
CA SER A 174 14.23 -1.96 -34.12
C SER A 174 13.95 -0.80 -35.08
N ASN A 175 14.58 0.32 -34.80
CA ASN A 175 14.85 1.28 -35.85
C ASN A 175 15.95 0.70 -36.74
N VAL A 176 15.57 -0.21 -37.58
CA VAL A 176 16.37 -0.53 -38.74
C VAL A 176 16.16 0.61 -39.73
N ASN A 177 17.00 1.59 -39.64
CA ASN A 177 17.23 2.47 -40.77
C ASN A 177 17.98 1.65 -41.82
N ASP A 178 17.26 1.00 -42.68
CA ASP A 178 17.81 0.49 -43.92
C ASP A 178 17.88 1.67 -44.87
N ASN A 179 19.05 2.27 -44.96
CA ASN A 179 19.39 3.25 -45.98
C ASN A 179 20.37 2.55 -46.92
N SER A 180 19.87 2.06 -48.00
CA SER A 180 20.62 1.71 -49.19
C SER A 180 20.20 2.52 -50.38
#